data_8f7a005607ef95589aa7927ca1971d78
#
_entry.id   8f7a005607ef95589aa7927ca1971d78
#
_cell.length_a   1.000
_cell.length_b   1.000
_cell.length_c   1.000
_cell.angle_alpha   90.00
_cell.angle_beta   90.00
_cell.angle_gamma   90.00
#
_symmetry.space_group_name_H-M   'P 1'
#
loop_
_entity.id
_entity.type
_entity.pdbx_description
1 polymer ?
#
loop_
_entity_poly.entity_id
_entity_poly.type
_entity_poly.pdbx_seq_one_letter_code
_entity_poly.pdbx_strand_id
1 'polypeptide(L)'
;MSTGVIGQPISRVEGRLKVTGRAQYAAEIPIPGLRFALLRGSTIAHGRIKSINTSAAENVPGVTGILTYKNMPRLGTDIRTFPLGTAGTRLLPMQDDQILYEGQYVACVVGETIEAAGRALNQIRIDYEAENPATFDSCLAEGVEPLELSRLASDHPQDGIRIDYQHETPVTFESPRAGQLLPEALPDFLAKTLNGTRGDPEAGLAAAGAVVKGEYRTSAIYQSPIEIGATIAIWDGDHLTVYDSTQHILGVRNALSRVLEIPLDKIRVIAHFVGGAFGGKCFTWPHTMLAAVAAREFRAPVKLMLNREQMFHGMGYRAPMLQKLQAGADNNGKLTVLLHEAISQTSITDVDIPPAVEMTKALYACPNLRTRQAVYRCHVATPCRMRAPGEALGLFALESAMDELAYRVRLDPIEIRCGTMRRCILKRAAPGPQRRCENVIAKAQSGSAGTGAIPFQLQCWTATTPSGWECLRPSTRR
;
A
#
# COMPACT_ATOMS: atom_id res chain seq x y z
N MET A 1 34.26 31.63 1.64
CA MET A 1 33.30 31.24 2.67
C MET A 1 32.14 30.53 1.98
N SER A 2 32.09 29.23 2.01
CA SER A 2 30.97 28.50 1.44
C SER A 2 29.77 28.63 2.39
N THR A 3 28.78 29.39 1.99
CA THR A 3 27.46 29.37 2.63
C THR A 3 26.81 28.01 2.33
N GLY A 4 27.26 26.97 3.03
CA GLY A 4 26.74 25.64 2.89
C GLY A 4 25.26 25.64 3.26
N VAL A 5 24.38 25.23 2.34
CA VAL A 5 22.93 25.14 2.52
C VAL A 5 22.59 23.96 3.44
N ILE A 6 23.50 22.98 3.50
CA ILE A 6 23.30 21.74 4.28
C ILE A 6 23.31 22.03 5.77
N GLY A 7 22.25 21.68 6.48
CA GLY A 7 22.09 21.88 7.92
C GLY A 7 21.61 23.27 8.33
N GLN A 8 21.34 24.18 7.38
CA GLN A 8 20.78 25.49 7.68
C GLN A 8 19.22 25.42 7.72
N PRO A 9 18.58 26.18 8.62
CA PRO A 9 17.13 26.26 8.72
C PRO A 9 16.55 27.16 7.61
N ILE A 10 16.53 26.65 6.37
CA ILE A 10 16.03 27.41 5.23
C ILE A 10 14.52 27.25 5.13
N SER A 11 13.81 28.37 4.97
CA SER A 11 12.37 28.37 4.73
C SER A 11 12.02 27.70 3.41
N ARG A 12 10.94 26.94 3.40
CA ARG A 12 10.41 26.33 2.17
C ARG A 12 9.99 27.41 1.18
N VAL A 13 10.38 27.24 -0.08
CA VAL A 13 10.07 28.18 -1.17
C VAL A 13 8.57 28.42 -1.31
N GLU A 14 7.79 27.33 -1.21
CA GLU A 14 6.32 27.35 -1.33
C GLU A 14 5.58 27.52 0.01
N GLY A 15 6.30 27.66 1.12
CA GLY A 15 5.72 27.69 2.46
C GLY A 15 4.68 28.79 2.62
N ARG A 16 4.94 29.99 2.10
CA ARG A 16 4.00 31.12 2.16
C ARG A 16 2.68 30.83 1.41
N LEU A 17 2.75 30.22 0.24
CA LEU A 17 1.53 29.85 -0.52
C LEU A 17 0.65 28.93 0.28
N LYS A 18 1.24 27.93 0.96
CA LYS A 18 0.51 26.94 1.77
C LYS A 18 -0.15 27.58 2.99
N VAL A 19 0.59 28.34 3.78
CA VAL A 19 0.06 28.94 5.03
C VAL A 19 -0.93 30.07 4.81
N THR A 20 -0.97 30.64 3.61
CA THR A 20 -1.93 31.70 3.24
C THR A 20 -3.14 31.19 2.45
N GLY A 21 -3.26 29.86 2.21
CA GLY A 21 -4.34 29.26 1.44
C GLY A 21 -4.29 29.55 -0.06
N ARG A 22 -3.13 30.00 -0.59
CA ARG A 22 -2.95 30.31 -2.03
C ARG A 22 -2.39 29.14 -2.85
N ALA A 23 -1.97 28.07 -2.20
CA ALA A 23 -1.52 26.87 -2.88
C ALA A 23 -2.73 26.19 -3.51
N GLN A 24 -2.71 25.96 -4.82
CA GLN A 24 -3.78 25.29 -5.55
C GLN A 24 -3.45 23.81 -5.72
N TYR A 25 -4.31 22.95 -5.20
CA TYR A 25 -4.22 21.49 -5.31
C TYR A 25 -4.92 21.01 -6.59
N ALA A 26 -4.77 19.73 -6.92
CA ALA A 26 -5.24 19.17 -8.19
C ALA A 26 -6.73 19.46 -8.48
N ALA A 27 -7.60 19.39 -7.46
CA ALA A 27 -9.02 19.65 -7.60
C ALA A 27 -9.41 21.13 -7.71
N GLU A 28 -8.48 22.05 -7.42
CA GLU A 28 -8.78 23.49 -7.32
C GLU A 28 -8.43 24.28 -8.58
N ILE A 29 -7.83 23.62 -9.57
CA ILE A 29 -7.43 24.28 -10.83
C ILE A 29 -8.70 24.71 -11.59
N PRO A 30 -8.88 25.99 -11.88
CA PRO A 30 -10.04 26.49 -12.60
C PRO A 30 -9.91 26.18 -14.11
N ILE A 31 -10.84 25.40 -14.62
CA ILE A 31 -10.89 25.01 -16.04
C ILE A 31 -12.25 25.44 -16.61
N PRO A 32 -12.28 26.22 -17.71
CA PRO A 32 -13.53 26.56 -18.39
C PRO A 32 -14.26 25.32 -18.91
N GLY A 33 -15.58 25.29 -18.77
CA GLY A 33 -16.41 24.18 -19.27
C GLY A 33 -16.27 22.87 -18.50
N LEU A 34 -15.70 22.92 -17.29
CA LEU A 34 -15.46 21.74 -16.45
C LEU A 34 -16.76 20.99 -16.14
N ARG A 35 -16.72 19.67 -16.32
CA ARG A 35 -17.76 18.73 -15.89
C ARG A 35 -17.28 17.98 -14.63
N PHE A 36 -18.22 17.41 -13.89
CA PHE A 36 -17.97 16.75 -12.63
C PHE A 36 -18.32 15.26 -12.74
N ALA A 37 -17.36 14.40 -12.47
CA ALA A 37 -17.56 12.97 -12.47
C ALA A 37 -17.67 12.43 -11.04
N LEU A 38 -18.68 11.60 -10.78
CA LEU A 38 -18.88 10.87 -9.54
C LEU A 38 -18.95 9.37 -9.81
N LEU A 39 -18.43 8.56 -8.89
CA LEU A 39 -18.34 7.12 -9.01
C LEU A 39 -19.33 6.39 -8.11
N ARG A 40 -19.87 5.28 -8.60
CA ARG A 40 -20.61 4.30 -7.82
C ARG A 40 -19.73 3.08 -7.60
N GLY A 41 -19.53 2.70 -6.35
CA GLY A 41 -18.88 1.45 -5.96
C GLY A 41 -19.87 0.29 -5.84
N SER A 42 -19.36 -0.92 -5.98
CA SER A 42 -20.08 -2.16 -5.67
C SER A 42 -20.43 -2.24 -4.18
N THR A 43 -21.56 -2.82 -3.86
CA THR A 43 -22.00 -3.13 -2.49
C THR A 43 -21.74 -4.60 -2.09
N ILE A 44 -21.15 -5.39 -2.99
CA ILE A 44 -20.72 -6.76 -2.72
C ILE A 44 -19.23 -6.89 -2.91
N ALA A 45 -18.62 -7.83 -2.23
CA ALA A 45 -17.17 -8.08 -2.30
C ALA A 45 -16.80 -9.10 -3.37
N HIS A 46 -17.72 -9.98 -3.78
CA HIS A 46 -17.52 -11.02 -4.79
C HIS A 46 -18.81 -11.36 -5.51
N GLY A 47 -18.72 -11.61 -6.81
CA GLY A 47 -19.85 -11.99 -7.67
C GLY A 47 -19.86 -11.22 -8.98
N ARG A 48 -21.07 -10.86 -9.47
CA ARG A 48 -21.24 -10.12 -10.72
C ARG A 48 -22.43 -9.18 -10.68
N ILE A 49 -22.43 -8.23 -11.62
CA ILE A 49 -23.58 -7.37 -11.87
C ILE A 49 -24.60 -8.15 -12.69
N LYS A 50 -25.72 -8.54 -12.08
CA LYS A 50 -26.83 -9.19 -12.76
C LYS A 50 -27.55 -8.22 -13.70
N SER A 51 -27.80 -7.02 -13.24
CA SER A 51 -28.39 -5.94 -14.04
C SER A 51 -27.94 -4.56 -13.59
N ILE A 52 -27.82 -3.64 -14.53
CA ILE A 52 -27.61 -2.21 -14.26
C ILE A 52 -28.57 -1.40 -15.13
N ASN A 53 -29.36 -0.54 -14.49
CA ASN A 53 -30.30 0.34 -15.13
C ASN A 53 -29.96 1.81 -14.86
N THR A 54 -29.64 2.56 -15.91
CA THR A 54 -29.23 3.96 -15.89
C THR A 54 -30.29 4.90 -16.41
N SER A 55 -31.42 4.40 -16.94
CA SER A 55 -32.41 5.20 -17.68
C SER A 55 -32.98 6.38 -16.88
N ALA A 56 -33.25 6.20 -15.58
CA ALA A 56 -33.72 7.27 -14.73
C ALA A 56 -32.61 8.32 -14.49
N ALA A 57 -31.37 7.87 -14.35
CA ALA A 57 -30.20 8.74 -14.13
C ALA A 57 -29.86 9.58 -15.35
N GLU A 58 -30.00 9.02 -16.56
CA GLU A 58 -29.75 9.71 -17.83
C GLU A 58 -30.71 10.88 -18.06
N ASN A 59 -31.95 10.80 -17.53
CA ASN A 59 -32.95 11.82 -17.63
C ASN A 59 -32.83 12.96 -16.58
N VAL A 60 -31.86 12.89 -15.69
CA VAL A 60 -31.63 13.96 -14.69
C VAL A 60 -31.06 15.21 -15.40
N PRO A 61 -31.70 16.39 -15.26
CA PRO A 61 -31.20 17.62 -15.89
C PRO A 61 -29.77 17.95 -15.48
N GLY A 62 -28.94 18.26 -16.47
CA GLY A 62 -27.51 18.56 -16.30
C GLY A 62 -26.59 17.33 -16.26
N VAL A 63 -27.10 16.13 -16.53
CA VAL A 63 -26.28 14.94 -16.78
C VAL A 63 -25.71 15.00 -18.20
N THR A 64 -24.40 14.83 -18.31
CA THR A 64 -23.68 14.78 -19.58
C THR A 64 -23.65 13.36 -20.12
N GLY A 65 -23.48 12.36 -19.25
CA GLY A 65 -23.50 10.95 -19.61
C GLY A 65 -23.07 10.04 -18.46
N ILE A 66 -23.20 8.74 -18.70
CA ILE A 66 -22.92 7.69 -17.71
C ILE A 66 -22.08 6.58 -18.37
N LEU A 67 -20.99 6.19 -17.73
CA LEU A 67 -20.19 5.03 -18.10
C LEU A 67 -20.48 3.88 -17.16
N THR A 68 -20.62 2.69 -17.72
CA THR A 68 -20.77 1.40 -17.04
C THR A 68 -20.03 0.35 -17.86
N TYR A 69 -19.94 -0.90 -17.40
CA TYR A 69 -19.31 -1.97 -18.18
C TYR A 69 -19.98 -2.21 -19.56
N LYS A 70 -21.23 -1.73 -19.78
CA LYS A 70 -21.97 -1.89 -21.04
C LYS A 70 -21.48 -0.97 -22.15
N ASN A 71 -20.95 0.19 -21.80
CA ASN A 71 -20.55 1.24 -22.73
C ASN A 71 -19.15 1.82 -22.48
N MET A 72 -18.41 1.26 -21.52
CA MET A 72 -17.01 1.63 -21.29
C MET A 72 -16.18 1.23 -22.52
N PRO A 73 -15.35 2.11 -23.08
CA PRO A 73 -14.46 1.72 -24.16
C PRO A 73 -13.46 0.66 -23.68
N ARG A 74 -13.00 -0.15 -24.62
CA ARG A 74 -11.92 -1.11 -24.32
C ARG A 74 -10.64 -0.34 -23.99
N LEU A 75 -9.99 -0.75 -22.92
CA LEU A 75 -8.76 -0.18 -22.44
C LEU A 75 -7.58 -1.09 -22.75
N GLY A 76 -6.41 -0.50 -22.94
CA GLY A 76 -5.19 -1.23 -23.18
C GLY A 76 -4.79 -2.07 -21.96
N THR A 77 -4.36 -3.30 -22.20
CA THR A 77 -4.18 -4.33 -21.17
C THR A 77 -2.74 -4.49 -20.70
N ASP A 78 -1.75 -3.83 -21.35
CA ASP A 78 -0.34 -3.85 -20.90
C ASP A 78 -0.11 -2.98 -19.64
N ILE A 79 -0.97 -3.17 -18.64
CA ILE A 79 -0.80 -2.51 -17.36
C ILE A 79 0.19 -3.27 -16.51
N ARG A 80 1.15 -2.52 -15.96
CA ARG A 80 2.16 -3.05 -15.05
C ARG A 80 2.02 -2.40 -13.68
N THR A 81 1.89 -3.25 -12.66
CA THR A 81 1.91 -2.85 -11.26
C THR A 81 3.32 -2.90 -10.69
N PHE A 82 3.50 -2.44 -9.47
CA PHE A 82 4.78 -2.57 -8.77
C PHE A 82 5.21 -4.08 -8.71
N PRO A 83 6.49 -4.41 -8.87
CA PRO A 83 7.65 -3.51 -9.02
C PRO A 83 7.96 -3.10 -10.48
N LEU A 84 7.26 -3.64 -11.46
CA LEU A 84 7.57 -3.43 -12.89
C LEU A 84 6.86 -2.23 -13.49
N GLY A 85 5.91 -1.62 -12.79
CA GLY A 85 5.13 -0.48 -13.24
C GLY A 85 4.58 0.36 -12.10
N THR A 86 3.69 1.26 -12.43
CA THR A 86 3.19 2.31 -11.54
C THR A 86 1.68 2.35 -11.41
N ALA A 87 0.96 1.42 -12.04
CA ALA A 87 -0.46 1.23 -11.77
C ALA A 87 -0.65 0.61 -10.37
N GLY A 88 -1.68 1.02 -9.66
CA GLY A 88 -2.02 0.48 -8.36
C GLY A 88 -2.70 -0.88 -8.44
N THR A 89 -3.31 -1.17 -9.57
CA THR A 89 -3.96 -2.44 -9.86
C THR A 89 -3.95 -2.71 -11.36
N ARG A 90 -3.95 -3.99 -11.74
CA ARG A 90 -4.18 -4.45 -13.12
C ARG A 90 -5.66 -4.55 -13.46
N LEU A 91 -6.52 -4.54 -12.46
CA LEU A 91 -7.95 -4.54 -12.67
C LEU A 91 -8.38 -3.22 -13.32
N LEU A 92 -8.66 -3.29 -14.63
CA LEU A 92 -9.17 -2.18 -15.39
C LEU A 92 -10.63 -1.89 -15.00
N PRO A 93 -11.00 -0.60 -14.85
CA PRO A 93 -12.35 -0.28 -14.41
C PRO A 93 -13.39 -0.59 -15.50
N MET A 94 -14.50 -1.20 -15.09
CA MET A 94 -15.72 -1.40 -15.90
C MET A 94 -15.49 -2.11 -17.24
N GLN A 95 -14.57 -3.09 -17.32
CA GLN A 95 -14.34 -3.84 -18.55
C GLN A 95 -15.27 -5.06 -18.70
N ASP A 96 -15.86 -5.50 -17.61
CA ASP A 96 -16.81 -6.61 -17.51
C ASP A 96 -17.80 -6.40 -16.35
N ASP A 97 -18.65 -7.40 -16.09
CA ASP A 97 -19.65 -7.41 -15.03
C ASP A 97 -19.14 -8.02 -13.70
N GLN A 98 -17.87 -8.46 -13.62
CA GLN A 98 -17.34 -9.14 -12.45
C GLN A 98 -17.05 -8.17 -11.30
N ILE A 99 -17.32 -8.61 -10.09
CA ILE A 99 -17.00 -7.91 -8.86
C ILE A 99 -16.01 -8.75 -8.06
N LEU A 100 -14.85 -8.16 -7.78
CA LEU A 100 -13.73 -8.82 -7.10
C LEU A 100 -13.42 -8.20 -5.73
N TYR A 101 -14.02 -7.06 -5.40
CA TYR A 101 -13.92 -6.44 -4.08
C TYR A 101 -15.05 -5.42 -3.86
N GLU A 102 -15.42 -5.20 -2.61
CA GLU A 102 -16.39 -4.16 -2.23
C GLU A 102 -15.86 -2.76 -2.54
N GLY A 103 -16.71 -1.93 -3.14
CA GLY A 103 -16.33 -0.58 -3.58
C GLY A 103 -15.70 -0.53 -4.97
N GLN A 104 -15.54 -1.67 -5.68
CA GLN A 104 -15.11 -1.67 -7.10
C GLN A 104 -16.05 -0.79 -7.93
N TYR A 105 -15.47 0.12 -8.72
CA TYR A 105 -16.28 1.08 -9.47
C TYR A 105 -17.09 0.41 -10.59
N VAL A 106 -18.40 0.61 -10.55
CA VAL A 106 -19.38 -0.02 -11.46
C VAL A 106 -20.12 0.99 -12.34
N ALA A 107 -20.11 2.27 -11.96
CA ALA A 107 -20.62 3.35 -12.78
C ALA A 107 -19.86 4.66 -12.53
N CYS A 108 -19.73 5.47 -13.59
CA CYS A 108 -19.19 6.82 -13.55
C CYS A 108 -20.22 7.77 -14.18
N VAL A 109 -20.78 8.69 -13.40
CA VAL A 109 -21.74 9.69 -13.86
C VAL A 109 -21.02 11.01 -14.05
N VAL A 110 -21.18 11.62 -15.22
CA VAL A 110 -20.65 12.94 -15.54
C VAL A 110 -21.80 13.94 -15.67
N GLY A 111 -21.69 15.06 -14.98
CA GLY A 111 -22.69 16.12 -15.00
C GLY A 111 -22.08 17.51 -15.11
N GLU A 112 -22.92 18.49 -15.44
CA GLU A 112 -22.55 19.91 -15.52
C GLU A 112 -22.19 20.48 -14.15
N THR A 113 -22.81 19.94 -13.11
CA THR A 113 -22.55 20.27 -11.72
C THR A 113 -22.41 19.00 -10.89
N ILE A 114 -21.77 19.11 -9.74
CA ILE A 114 -21.59 17.96 -8.83
C ILE A 114 -22.95 17.47 -8.28
N GLU A 115 -23.92 18.40 -8.13
CA GLU A 115 -25.27 18.10 -7.66
C GLU A 115 -26.07 17.32 -8.74
N ALA A 116 -25.93 17.68 -10.02
CA ALA A 116 -26.57 16.96 -11.11
C ALA A 116 -26.00 15.52 -11.19
N ALA A 117 -24.68 15.37 -11.16
CA ALA A 117 -24.03 14.08 -11.13
C ALA A 117 -24.46 13.25 -9.90
N GLY A 118 -24.57 13.88 -8.72
CA GLY A 118 -24.97 13.21 -7.48
C GLY A 118 -26.44 12.75 -7.51
N ARG A 119 -27.37 13.59 -7.99
CA ARG A 119 -28.78 13.19 -8.19
C ARG A 119 -28.89 12.00 -9.13
N ALA A 120 -28.17 12.03 -10.24
CA ALA A 120 -28.17 10.93 -11.20
C ALA A 120 -27.58 9.65 -10.62
N LEU A 121 -26.45 9.75 -9.89
CA LEU A 121 -25.81 8.60 -9.26
C LEU A 121 -26.78 7.83 -8.34
N ASN A 122 -27.65 8.56 -7.62
CA ASN A 122 -28.67 7.98 -6.73
C ASN A 122 -29.84 7.32 -7.48
N GLN A 123 -30.03 7.60 -8.78
CA GLN A 123 -31.06 6.97 -9.60
C GLN A 123 -30.60 5.68 -10.28
N ILE A 124 -29.31 5.38 -10.27
CA ILE A 124 -28.81 4.12 -10.83
C ILE A 124 -29.25 2.95 -9.97
N ARG A 125 -29.89 1.95 -10.60
CA ARG A 125 -30.30 0.70 -9.97
C ARG A 125 -29.38 -0.40 -10.43
N ILE A 126 -28.83 -1.15 -9.47
CA ILE A 126 -27.92 -2.27 -9.73
C ILE A 126 -28.38 -3.48 -8.92
N ASP A 127 -28.58 -4.59 -9.60
CA ASP A 127 -28.81 -5.89 -8.99
C ASP A 127 -27.54 -6.72 -9.12
N TYR A 128 -27.18 -7.39 -8.06
CA TYR A 128 -25.98 -8.21 -8.01
C TYR A 128 -26.37 -9.69 -7.82
N GLU A 129 -25.53 -10.57 -8.34
CA GLU A 129 -25.45 -11.97 -8.01
C GLU A 129 -24.20 -12.14 -7.14
N ALA A 130 -24.42 -12.20 -5.82
CA ALA A 130 -23.33 -12.23 -4.86
C ALA A 130 -22.84 -13.65 -4.60
N GLU A 131 -21.55 -13.82 -4.43
CA GLU A 131 -20.86 -15.04 -4.03
C GLU A 131 -20.10 -14.83 -2.72
N ASN A 132 -19.69 -15.90 -2.05
CA ASN A 132 -18.92 -15.81 -0.82
C ASN A 132 -17.51 -15.29 -1.11
N PRO A 133 -17.07 -14.18 -0.48
CA PRO A 133 -15.74 -13.68 -0.67
C PRO A 133 -14.72 -14.43 0.18
N ALA A 134 -13.54 -14.71 -0.38
CA ALA A 134 -12.38 -15.09 0.43
C ALA A 134 -11.82 -13.87 1.14
N THR A 135 -11.64 -13.94 2.46
CA THR A 135 -11.08 -12.90 3.31
C THR A 135 -9.83 -13.41 4.02
N PHE A 136 -9.02 -12.50 4.59
CA PHE A 136 -7.84 -12.89 5.35
C PHE A 136 -8.20 -13.80 6.54
N ASP A 137 -9.27 -13.47 7.23
CA ASP A 137 -9.72 -14.24 8.40
C ASP A 137 -10.33 -15.59 8.02
N SER A 138 -11.09 -15.68 6.92
CA SER A 138 -11.61 -16.97 6.45
C SER A 138 -10.48 -17.89 6.01
N CYS A 139 -9.49 -17.38 5.27
CA CYS A 139 -8.32 -18.16 4.86
C CYS A 139 -7.51 -18.69 6.06
N LEU A 140 -7.35 -17.87 7.10
CA LEU A 140 -6.67 -18.31 8.34
C LEU A 140 -7.49 -19.36 9.09
N ALA A 141 -8.81 -19.17 9.22
CA ALA A 141 -9.69 -20.07 9.97
C ALA A 141 -9.87 -21.42 9.29
N GLU A 142 -9.95 -21.44 7.96
CA GLU A 142 -10.10 -22.64 7.15
C GLU A 142 -8.77 -23.38 6.92
N GLY A 143 -7.65 -22.83 7.40
CA GLY A 143 -6.33 -23.42 7.22
C GLY A 143 -5.89 -23.47 5.76
N VAL A 144 -6.36 -22.52 4.94
CA VAL A 144 -5.94 -22.39 3.54
C VAL A 144 -4.42 -22.23 3.48
N GLU A 145 -3.76 -22.97 2.60
CA GLU A 145 -2.31 -22.82 2.44
C GLU A 145 -2.01 -21.47 1.75
N PRO A 146 -1.22 -20.58 2.38
CA PRO A 146 -0.89 -19.29 1.78
C PRO A 146 0.06 -19.47 0.60
N LEU A 147 0.00 -18.54 -0.33
CA LEU A 147 0.89 -18.49 -1.48
C LEU A 147 2.33 -18.24 -1.04
N GLU A 148 3.19 -19.21 -1.24
CA GLU A 148 4.62 -19.13 -0.95
C GLU A 148 5.35 -18.31 -2.01
N LEU A 149 6.09 -17.30 -1.58
CA LEU A 149 6.85 -16.45 -2.49
C LEU A 149 7.99 -17.19 -3.19
N SER A 150 8.54 -18.21 -2.57
CA SER A 150 9.58 -19.06 -3.17
C SER A 150 9.07 -19.85 -4.37
N ARG A 151 7.78 -20.19 -4.40
CA ARG A 151 7.16 -20.90 -5.53
C ARG A 151 6.88 -19.98 -6.72
N LEU A 152 6.74 -18.66 -6.48
CA LEU A 152 6.52 -17.67 -7.53
C LEU A 152 7.79 -17.35 -8.34
N ALA A 153 8.97 -17.67 -7.81
CA ALA A 153 10.25 -17.36 -8.41
C ALA A 153 10.77 -18.44 -9.37
N SER A 154 10.20 -19.65 -9.34
CA SER A 154 10.83 -20.83 -9.97
C SER A 154 10.39 -21.12 -11.40
N ASP A 155 9.31 -20.55 -11.90
CA ASP A 155 8.65 -21.09 -13.09
C ASP A 155 8.75 -20.26 -14.37
N HIS A 156 9.37 -19.07 -14.41
CA HIS A 156 9.57 -18.35 -15.67
C HIS A 156 10.85 -17.53 -15.76
N PRO A 157 11.63 -17.71 -16.86
CA PRO A 157 12.74 -16.83 -17.20
C PRO A 157 12.20 -15.52 -17.80
N GLN A 158 12.63 -14.41 -17.23
CA GLN A 158 12.78 -13.03 -17.76
C GLN A 158 11.71 -12.37 -18.64
N ASP A 159 10.68 -13.05 -19.09
CA ASP A 159 9.62 -12.43 -19.89
C ASP A 159 8.48 -11.95 -18.99
N GLY A 160 8.24 -10.62 -19.03
CA GLY A 160 7.15 -9.99 -18.29
C GLY A 160 5.82 -10.66 -18.64
N ILE A 161 5.02 -10.89 -17.60
CA ILE A 161 3.71 -11.53 -17.71
C ILE A 161 2.87 -10.77 -18.74
N ARG A 162 2.63 -11.41 -19.87
CA ARG A 162 1.57 -11.02 -20.78
C ARG A 162 0.29 -11.70 -20.31
N ILE A 163 -0.64 -10.93 -19.82
CA ILE A 163 -2.03 -11.37 -19.82
C ILE A 163 -2.48 -11.19 -21.26
N ASP A 164 -2.62 -12.29 -21.98
CA ASP A 164 -3.01 -12.26 -23.39
C ASP A 164 -4.54 -12.20 -23.46
N TYR A 165 -5.06 -10.98 -23.59
CA TYR A 165 -6.50 -10.75 -23.83
C TYR A 165 -6.90 -10.87 -25.30
N GLN A 166 -6.05 -11.43 -26.17
CA GLN A 166 -6.28 -11.51 -27.62
C GLN A 166 -7.16 -12.66 -28.08
N HIS A 167 -7.81 -13.41 -27.18
CA HIS A 167 -8.81 -14.36 -27.62
C HIS A 167 -10.20 -13.71 -27.70
N GLU A 168 -10.83 -13.80 -28.86
CA GLU A 168 -12.20 -13.37 -29.17
C GLU A 168 -13.31 -14.14 -28.40
N THR A 169 -12.95 -15.03 -27.53
CA THR A 169 -13.85 -15.62 -26.55
C THR A 169 -13.75 -14.80 -25.27
N PRO A 170 -14.89 -14.40 -24.66
CA PRO A 170 -14.83 -13.86 -23.31
C PRO A 170 -14.12 -14.91 -22.46
N VAL A 171 -12.94 -14.54 -21.94
CA VAL A 171 -12.29 -15.35 -20.93
C VAL A 171 -13.25 -15.31 -19.76
N THR A 172 -14.06 -16.35 -19.63
CA THR A 172 -14.73 -16.64 -18.39
C THR A 172 -13.60 -16.87 -17.40
N PHE A 173 -13.29 -15.84 -16.61
CA PHE A 173 -12.51 -16.02 -15.41
C PHE A 173 -13.30 -17.01 -14.56
N GLU A 174 -12.98 -18.27 -14.64
CA GLU A 174 -13.26 -19.17 -13.53
C GLU A 174 -12.53 -18.52 -12.37
N SER A 175 -13.29 -17.94 -11.47
CA SER A 175 -12.79 -17.29 -10.28
C SER A 175 -11.77 -18.24 -9.66
N PRO A 176 -10.45 -17.90 -9.60
CA PRO A 176 -9.50 -18.82 -9.00
C PRO A 176 -10.01 -19.07 -7.60
N ARG A 177 -10.26 -20.32 -7.25
CA ARG A 177 -10.63 -20.68 -5.87
C ARG A 177 -9.61 -20.02 -4.95
N ALA A 178 -10.08 -19.46 -3.85
CA ALA A 178 -9.19 -18.90 -2.84
C ALA A 178 -8.04 -19.90 -2.60
N GLY A 179 -6.78 -19.48 -2.85
CA GLY A 179 -5.62 -20.37 -2.82
C GLY A 179 -5.10 -20.88 -4.17
N GLN A 180 -5.79 -20.70 -5.29
CA GLN A 180 -5.25 -21.07 -6.59
C GLN A 180 -4.29 -19.99 -7.15
N LEU A 181 -3.12 -20.46 -7.57
CA LEU A 181 -2.05 -19.70 -8.21
C LEU A 181 -2.48 -19.19 -9.58
N LEU A 182 -2.41 -17.86 -9.79
CA LEU A 182 -2.07 -17.37 -11.11
C LEU A 182 -0.55 -17.54 -11.27
N PRO A 183 -0.05 -18.04 -12.41
CA PRO A 183 1.39 -18.20 -12.66
C PRO A 183 2.00 -16.83 -12.92
N GLU A 184 2.28 -16.08 -11.86
CA GLU A 184 2.96 -14.81 -11.91
C GLU A 184 4.23 -14.90 -11.09
N ALA A 185 5.36 -15.02 -11.79
CA ALA A 185 6.66 -14.93 -11.17
C ALA A 185 6.83 -13.56 -10.50
N LEU A 186 6.94 -13.55 -9.18
CA LEU A 186 7.64 -12.46 -8.53
C LEU A 186 9.07 -12.43 -9.08
N PRO A 187 9.62 -11.24 -9.37
CA PRO A 187 11.02 -11.16 -9.72
C PRO A 187 11.87 -11.94 -8.72
N ASP A 188 12.71 -12.84 -9.17
CA ASP A 188 13.58 -13.71 -8.37
C ASP A 188 14.25 -12.99 -7.21
N PHE A 189 14.63 -11.72 -7.42
CA PHE A 189 15.27 -10.91 -6.38
C PHE A 189 14.37 -10.65 -5.18
N LEU A 190 13.04 -10.46 -5.38
CA LEU A 190 12.10 -10.23 -4.28
C LEU A 190 11.87 -11.51 -3.48
N ALA A 191 11.69 -12.65 -4.15
CA ALA A 191 11.53 -13.92 -3.49
C ALA A 191 12.77 -14.27 -2.64
N LYS A 192 13.97 -14.09 -3.21
CA LYS A 192 15.26 -14.28 -2.50
C LYS A 192 15.48 -13.27 -1.39
N THR A 193 14.93 -12.07 -1.52
CA THR A 193 15.02 -11.03 -0.49
C THR A 193 14.13 -11.33 0.70
N LEU A 194 12.93 -11.88 0.49
CA LEU A 194 11.96 -12.10 1.56
C LEU A 194 12.11 -13.45 2.27
N ASN A 195 12.46 -14.50 1.55
CA ASN A 195 12.70 -15.83 2.12
C ASN A 195 14.20 -16.13 2.22
N GLY A 196 14.60 -16.83 3.25
CA GLY A 196 16.00 -17.24 3.36
C GLY A 196 16.35 -17.87 4.70
N THR A 197 17.43 -18.63 4.66
CA THR A 197 18.04 -19.27 5.84
C THR A 197 19.51 -18.88 5.91
N ARG A 198 19.98 -18.63 7.12
CA ARG A 198 21.39 -18.42 7.46
C ARG A 198 21.75 -19.30 8.64
N GLY A 199 22.88 -19.99 8.59
CA GLY A 199 23.33 -20.92 9.61
C GLY A 199 22.43 -22.15 9.75
N ASP A 200 22.33 -22.68 10.95
CA ASP A 200 21.49 -23.80 11.34
C ASP A 200 20.48 -23.36 12.40
N PRO A 201 19.23 -23.05 12.02
CA PRO A 201 18.21 -22.58 12.96
C PRO A 201 17.86 -23.60 14.05
N GLU A 202 17.89 -24.87 13.75
CA GLU A 202 17.58 -25.95 14.69
C GLU A 202 18.67 -26.07 15.76
N ALA A 203 19.93 -26.04 15.35
CA ALA A 203 21.06 -25.97 16.28
C ALA A 203 21.04 -24.68 17.10
N GLY A 204 20.65 -23.56 16.49
CA GLY A 204 20.48 -22.27 17.19
C GLY A 204 19.41 -22.29 18.26
N LEU A 205 18.28 -22.98 18.02
CA LEU A 205 17.23 -23.20 19.03
C LEU A 205 17.73 -24.11 20.18
N ALA A 206 18.44 -25.18 19.86
CA ALA A 206 18.98 -26.09 20.84
C ALA A 206 20.05 -25.44 21.74
N ALA A 207 20.80 -24.47 21.20
CA ALA A 207 21.83 -23.73 21.94
C ALA A 207 21.27 -22.54 22.76
N ALA A 208 19.99 -22.23 22.68
CA ALA A 208 19.39 -21.10 23.36
C ALA A 208 19.19 -21.42 24.86
N GLY A 209 19.66 -20.53 25.74
CA GLY A 209 19.34 -20.54 27.16
C GLY A 209 17.95 -20.02 27.47
N ALA A 210 17.42 -19.15 26.59
CA ALA A 210 16.06 -18.65 26.64
C ALA A 210 15.47 -18.51 25.24
N VAL A 211 14.19 -18.83 25.10
CA VAL A 211 13.44 -18.68 23.82
C VAL A 211 12.12 -17.98 24.10
N VAL A 212 11.80 -17.00 23.27
CA VAL A 212 10.49 -16.37 23.16
C VAL A 212 9.83 -16.83 21.87
N LYS A 213 8.53 -17.10 21.93
CA LYS A 213 7.71 -17.43 20.78
C LYS A 213 6.42 -16.62 20.87
N GLY A 214 6.17 -15.78 19.88
CA GLY A 214 5.01 -14.89 19.85
C GLY A 214 4.32 -14.85 18.50
N GLU A 215 3.02 -14.54 18.54
CA GLU A 215 2.22 -14.17 17.39
C GLU A 215 1.84 -12.69 17.49
N TYR A 216 2.10 -11.94 16.42
CA TYR A 216 1.88 -10.51 16.36
C TYR A 216 0.96 -10.20 15.17
N ARG A 217 -0.14 -9.51 15.43
CA ARG A 217 -1.13 -9.19 14.39
C ARG A 217 -1.27 -7.69 14.24
N THR A 218 -1.23 -7.21 13.00
CA THR A 218 -1.53 -5.83 12.63
C THR A 218 -2.78 -5.79 11.76
N SER A 219 -3.62 -4.78 11.98
CA SER A 219 -4.82 -4.54 11.18
C SER A 219 -4.48 -3.87 9.84
N ALA A 220 -5.44 -3.83 8.93
CA ALA A 220 -5.38 -2.97 7.75
C ALA A 220 -5.28 -1.50 8.16
N ILE A 221 -4.43 -0.72 7.47
CA ILE A 221 -4.23 0.70 7.77
C ILE A 221 -4.30 1.49 6.46
N TYR A 222 -5.12 2.55 6.47
CA TYR A 222 -5.31 3.44 5.33
C TYR A 222 -4.50 4.73 5.51
N GLN A 223 -3.97 5.26 4.40
CA GLN A 223 -3.10 6.45 4.41
C GLN A 223 -3.84 7.72 4.88
N SER A 224 -5.12 7.81 4.61
CA SER A 224 -6.05 8.89 5.02
C SER A 224 -5.47 10.31 4.93
N PRO A 225 -4.85 10.72 3.79
CA PRO A 225 -4.37 12.09 3.64
C PRO A 225 -5.52 13.10 3.69
N ILE A 226 -5.26 14.34 4.10
CA ILE A 226 -6.27 15.40 4.13
C ILE A 226 -6.83 15.65 2.73
N GLU A 227 -5.94 15.82 1.74
CA GLU A 227 -6.33 15.87 0.33
C GLU A 227 -6.77 14.48 -0.14
N ILE A 228 -8.02 14.36 -0.58
CA ILE A 228 -8.55 13.16 -1.22
C ILE A 228 -7.94 12.94 -2.60
N GLY A 229 -8.15 11.77 -3.20
CA GLY A 229 -7.78 11.48 -4.59
C GLY A 229 -8.59 12.36 -5.53
N ALA A 230 -7.91 13.10 -6.42
CA ALA A 230 -8.56 14.00 -7.36
C ALA A 230 -7.77 14.10 -8.66
N THR A 231 -8.50 14.10 -9.76
CA THR A 231 -7.95 14.20 -11.12
C THR A 231 -8.81 15.15 -11.94
N ILE A 232 -8.18 16.07 -12.69
CA ILE A 232 -8.82 16.82 -13.79
C ILE A 232 -8.16 16.38 -15.08
N ALA A 233 -8.94 15.88 -16.04
CA ALA A 233 -8.48 15.46 -17.35
C ALA A 233 -9.04 16.35 -18.45
N ILE A 234 -8.19 16.73 -19.40
CA ILE A 234 -8.51 17.64 -20.50
C ILE A 234 -7.91 17.09 -21.78
N TRP A 235 -8.73 16.91 -22.82
CA TRP A 235 -8.26 16.58 -24.16
C TRP A 235 -8.29 17.81 -25.05
N ASP A 236 -7.19 18.01 -25.79
CA ASP A 236 -7.07 18.97 -26.88
C ASP A 236 -6.59 18.21 -28.12
N GLY A 237 -7.51 17.90 -29.00
CA GLY A 237 -7.27 16.96 -30.08
C GLY A 237 -6.86 15.58 -29.54
N ASP A 238 -5.65 15.17 -29.88
CA ASP A 238 -5.05 13.88 -29.41
C ASP A 238 -4.12 14.05 -28.19
N HIS A 239 -4.06 15.24 -27.60
CA HIS A 239 -3.23 15.54 -26.44
C HIS A 239 -4.04 15.52 -25.14
N LEU A 240 -3.56 14.80 -24.15
CA LEU A 240 -4.15 14.68 -22.82
C LEU A 240 -3.34 15.48 -21.80
N THR A 241 -3.98 16.45 -21.15
CA THR A 241 -3.44 17.11 -19.95
C THR A 241 -4.19 16.63 -18.72
N VAL A 242 -3.46 16.21 -17.69
CA VAL A 242 -4.00 15.72 -16.43
C VAL A 242 -3.41 16.50 -15.28
N TYR A 243 -4.27 17.11 -14.46
CA TYR A 243 -3.92 17.58 -13.11
C TYR A 243 -4.31 16.48 -12.12
N ASP A 244 -3.34 15.97 -11.38
CA ASP A 244 -3.57 14.80 -10.53
C ASP A 244 -2.91 14.97 -9.14
N SER A 245 -3.59 14.48 -8.11
CA SER A 245 -3.06 14.48 -6.74
C SER A 245 -2.09 13.30 -6.53
N THR A 246 -0.99 13.29 -7.26
CA THR A 246 -0.02 12.19 -7.31
C THR A 246 1.33 12.53 -6.71
N GLN A 247 2.02 11.53 -6.14
CA GLN A 247 3.44 11.58 -5.78
C GLN A 247 4.36 11.22 -6.97
N HIS A 248 3.80 10.69 -8.08
CA HIS A 248 4.59 10.10 -9.15
C HIS A 248 4.03 10.45 -10.53
N ILE A 249 4.29 11.66 -10.99
CA ILE A 249 3.78 12.19 -12.28
C ILE A 249 4.19 11.33 -13.48
N LEU A 250 5.42 10.80 -13.50
CA LEU A 250 5.89 9.93 -14.58
C LEU A 250 5.14 8.59 -14.58
N GLY A 251 4.79 8.08 -13.40
CA GLY A 251 4.00 6.87 -13.27
C GLY A 251 2.59 7.01 -13.81
N VAL A 252 1.92 8.11 -13.48
CA VAL A 252 0.60 8.43 -14.03
C VAL A 252 0.66 8.54 -15.56
N ARG A 253 1.68 9.23 -16.07
CA ARG A 253 1.89 9.37 -17.52
C ARG A 253 2.06 8.02 -18.21
N ASN A 254 2.90 7.15 -17.66
CA ASN A 254 3.15 5.81 -18.19
C ASN A 254 1.91 4.92 -18.14
N ALA A 255 1.18 4.93 -17.02
CA ALA A 255 -0.03 4.14 -16.86
C ALA A 255 -1.13 4.60 -17.85
N LEU A 256 -1.36 5.91 -17.98
CA LEU A 256 -2.34 6.46 -18.90
C LEU A 256 -1.97 6.18 -20.39
N SER A 257 -0.68 6.23 -20.74
CA SER A 257 -0.22 5.88 -22.09
C SER A 257 -0.60 4.44 -22.47
N ARG A 258 -0.42 3.50 -21.54
CA ARG A 258 -0.74 2.09 -21.76
C ARG A 258 -2.24 1.83 -21.77
N VAL A 259 -2.96 2.41 -20.80
CA VAL A 259 -4.42 2.24 -20.65
C VAL A 259 -5.19 2.83 -21.82
N LEU A 260 -4.76 4.00 -22.30
CA LEU A 260 -5.43 4.73 -23.37
C LEU A 260 -4.84 4.44 -24.77
N GLU A 261 -3.76 3.66 -24.82
CA GLU A 261 -3.01 3.29 -26.02
C GLU A 261 -2.57 4.52 -26.86
N ILE A 262 -2.08 5.55 -26.16
CA ILE A 262 -1.59 6.78 -26.78
C ILE A 262 -0.10 6.99 -26.46
N PRO A 263 0.64 7.65 -27.38
CA PRO A 263 2.08 7.93 -27.17
C PRO A 263 2.33 8.78 -25.92
N LEU A 264 3.47 8.56 -25.27
CA LEU A 264 3.84 9.30 -24.07
C LEU A 264 3.96 10.81 -24.27
N ASP A 265 4.43 11.25 -25.44
CA ASP A 265 4.57 12.66 -25.80
C ASP A 265 3.23 13.39 -25.95
N LYS A 266 2.13 12.64 -26.10
CA LYS A 266 0.76 13.18 -26.11
C LYS A 266 0.16 13.37 -24.71
N ILE A 267 0.88 13.00 -23.65
CA ILE A 267 0.36 13.07 -22.27
C ILE A 267 1.21 14.02 -21.43
N ARG A 268 0.55 14.99 -20.82
CA ARG A 268 1.11 15.90 -19.83
C ARG A 268 0.45 15.68 -18.48
N VAL A 269 1.24 15.38 -17.44
CA VAL A 269 0.74 15.23 -16.05
C VAL A 269 1.32 16.34 -15.18
N ILE A 270 0.48 16.99 -14.40
CA ILE A 270 0.80 18.14 -13.56
C ILE A 270 0.35 17.85 -12.12
N ALA A 271 1.26 17.99 -11.17
CA ALA A 271 0.98 17.97 -9.73
C ALA A 271 1.70 19.16 -9.09
N HIS A 272 1.01 20.26 -8.84
CA HIS A 272 1.62 21.45 -8.24
C HIS A 272 1.90 21.23 -6.75
N PHE A 273 0.88 20.77 -6.02
CA PHE A 273 0.95 20.47 -4.60
C PHE A 273 0.24 19.16 -4.31
N VAL A 274 0.67 18.48 -3.26
CA VAL A 274 0.05 17.25 -2.78
C VAL A 274 -0.21 17.41 -1.29
N GLY A 275 -1.48 17.31 -0.89
CA GLY A 275 -1.97 17.51 0.47
C GLY A 275 -1.91 16.27 1.36
N GLY A 276 -0.78 15.57 1.28
CA GLY A 276 -0.54 14.29 1.94
C GLY A 276 -0.78 13.10 1.01
N ALA A 277 -0.01 12.04 1.21
CA ALA A 277 -0.08 10.87 0.35
C ALA A 277 0.40 9.58 1.03
N PHE A 278 1.49 9.62 1.80
CA PHE A 278 2.03 8.55 2.65
C PHE A 278 2.26 7.20 1.92
N GLY A 279 2.47 7.25 0.60
CA GLY A 279 2.64 6.09 -0.28
C GLY A 279 1.41 5.78 -1.15
N GLY A 280 0.19 6.07 -0.72
CA GLY A 280 -1.04 5.77 -1.47
C GLY A 280 -1.15 6.43 -2.83
N LYS A 281 -0.59 7.64 -2.98
CA LYS A 281 -0.58 8.39 -4.24
C LYS A 281 0.68 8.15 -5.09
N CYS A 282 1.51 7.15 -4.77
CA CYS A 282 2.62 6.72 -5.62
C CYS A 282 2.16 5.95 -6.87
N PHE A 283 0.94 5.46 -6.86
CA PHE A 283 0.38 4.61 -7.89
C PHE A 283 -0.76 5.32 -8.62
N THR A 284 -0.97 4.93 -9.87
CA THR A 284 -2.13 5.37 -10.66
C THR A 284 -3.31 4.45 -10.35
N TRP A 285 -4.37 5.02 -9.85
CA TRP A 285 -5.57 4.29 -9.45
C TRP A 285 -6.69 4.43 -10.50
N PRO A 286 -7.72 3.59 -10.48
CA PRO A 286 -8.79 3.59 -11.48
C PRO A 286 -9.50 4.94 -11.68
N HIS A 287 -9.63 5.78 -10.65
CA HIS A 287 -10.26 7.10 -10.78
C HIS A 287 -9.52 8.02 -11.75
N THR A 288 -8.18 7.97 -11.79
CA THR A 288 -7.39 8.76 -12.75
C THR A 288 -7.64 8.30 -14.19
N MET A 289 -7.74 6.99 -14.40
CA MET A 289 -8.06 6.40 -15.71
C MET A 289 -9.48 6.78 -16.14
N LEU A 290 -10.45 6.67 -15.22
CA LEU A 290 -11.85 7.03 -15.47
C LEU A 290 -12.03 8.51 -15.78
N ALA A 291 -11.31 9.42 -15.13
CA ALA A 291 -11.34 10.84 -15.44
C ALA A 291 -10.88 11.11 -16.89
N ALA A 292 -9.79 10.45 -17.30
CA ALA A 292 -9.25 10.61 -18.66
C ALA A 292 -10.17 10.02 -19.72
N VAL A 293 -10.77 8.85 -19.49
CA VAL A 293 -11.75 8.23 -20.38
C VAL A 293 -13.02 9.08 -20.47
N ALA A 294 -13.58 9.49 -19.34
CA ALA A 294 -14.79 10.31 -19.31
C ALA A 294 -14.60 11.64 -20.06
N ALA A 295 -13.43 12.27 -19.90
CA ALA A 295 -13.13 13.51 -20.63
C ALA A 295 -13.07 13.29 -22.16
N ARG A 296 -12.58 12.13 -22.61
CA ARG A 296 -12.55 11.77 -24.04
C ARG A 296 -13.95 11.49 -24.59
N GLU A 297 -14.69 10.62 -23.89
CA GLU A 297 -16.03 10.18 -24.34
C GLU A 297 -17.03 11.34 -24.38
N PHE A 298 -17.00 12.23 -23.40
CA PHE A 298 -17.96 13.34 -23.31
C PHE A 298 -17.43 14.66 -23.90
N ARG A 299 -16.22 14.66 -24.46
CA ARG A 299 -15.59 15.81 -25.16
C ARG A 299 -15.61 17.08 -24.34
N ALA A 300 -15.35 16.97 -23.05
CA ALA A 300 -15.30 18.09 -22.12
C ALA A 300 -14.22 17.85 -21.05
N PRO A 301 -13.64 18.90 -20.46
CA PRO A 301 -12.81 18.74 -19.28
C PRO A 301 -13.59 18.07 -18.14
N VAL A 302 -13.03 17.05 -17.51
CA VAL A 302 -13.69 16.31 -16.43
C VAL A 302 -12.87 16.37 -15.17
N LYS A 303 -13.50 16.78 -14.06
CA LYS A 303 -12.98 16.66 -12.70
C LYS A 303 -13.64 15.46 -12.00
N LEU A 304 -12.82 14.53 -11.57
CA LEU A 304 -13.23 13.42 -10.73
C LEU A 304 -12.55 13.55 -9.37
N MET A 305 -13.34 13.59 -8.33
CA MET A 305 -12.89 13.60 -6.94
C MET A 305 -13.49 12.41 -6.21
N LEU A 306 -12.66 11.66 -5.51
CA LEU A 306 -13.11 10.60 -4.61
C LEU A 306 -13.67 11.23 -3.32
N ASN A 307 -14.66 10.59 -2.70
CA ASN A 307 -14.98 10.86 -1.32
C ASN A 307 -14.07 10.04 -0.38
N ARG A 308 -14.18 10.24 0.92
CA ARG A 308 -13.31 9.55 1.89
C ARG A 308 -13.52 8.03 1.91
N GLU A 309 -14.75 7.57 1.78
CA GLU A 309 -15.10 6.16 1.69
C GLU A 309 -14.48 5.51 0.44
N GLN A 310 -14.60 6.16 -0.70
CA GLN A 310 -14.00 5.68 -1.96
C GLN A 310 -12.48 5.60 -1.90
N MET A 311 -11.82 6.41 -1.09
CA MET A 311 -10.37 6.27 -0.89
C MET A 311 -9.98 4.97 -0.18
N PHE A 312 -10.83 4.48 0.72
CA PHE A 312 -10.57 3.21 1.42
C PHE A 312 -10.68 2.00 0.50
N HIS A 313 -11.53 2.08 -0.51
CA HIS A 313 -11.74 1.00 -1.48
C HIS A 313 -10.91 1.17 -2.76
N GLY A 314 -10.62 2.39 -3.18
CA GLY A 314 -10.11 2.72 -4.52
C GLY A 314 -8.65 3.15 -4.62
N MET A 315 -7.93 3.33 -3.50
CA MET A 315 -6.56 3.87 -3.50
C MET A 315 -5.55 2.99 -2.75
N GLY A 316 -5.86 1.74 -2.53
CA GLY A 316 -5.01 0.81 -1.80
C GLY A 316 -4.86 1.15 -0.31
N TYR A 317 -4.16 0.30 0.41
CA TYR A 317 -3.99 0.36 1.85
C TYR A 317 -2.83 -0.53 2.27
N ARG A 318 -2.34 -0.38 3.50
CA ARG A 318 -1.42 -1.36 4.10
C ARG A 318 -2.22 -2.59 4.52
N ALA A 319 -1.90 -3.75 3.95
CA ALA A 319 -2.58 -5.00 4.26
C ALA A 319 -2.39 -5.42 5.73
N PRO A 320 -3.37 -6.12 6.33
CA PRO A 320 -3.20 -6.77 7.61
C PRO A 320 -2.12 -7.84 7.52
N MET A 321 -1.49 -8.15 8.65
CA MET A 321 -0.42 -9.13 8.69
C MET A 321 -0.45 -9.91 9.99
N LEU A 322 -0.29 -11.23 9.88
CA LEU A 322 0.00 -12.13 10.99
C LEU A 322 1.49 -12.48 10.93
N GLN A 323 2.20 -12.24 12.01
CA GLN A 323 3.62 -12.55 12.12
C GLN A 323 3.86 -13.55 13.26
N LYS A 324 4.61 -14.61 12.99
CA LYS A 324 5.05 -15.59 13.96
C LYS A 324 6.55 -15.44 14.12
N LEU A 325 7.00 -15.13 15.32
CA LEU A 325 8.41 -14.91 15.57
C LEU A 325 8.89 -15.76 16.75
N GLN A 326 10.03 -16.42 16.57
CA GLN A 326 10.77 -17.06 17.64
C GLN A 326 12.16 -16.42 17.73
N ALA A 327 12.53 -15.98 18.92
CA ALA A 327 13.83 -15.40 19.20
C ALA A 327 14.50 -16.17 20.34
N GLY A 328 15.72 -16.64 20.13
CA GLY A 328 16.53 -17.34 21.14
C GLY A 328 17.83 -16.61 21.42
N ALA A 329 18.23 -16.59 22.69
CA ALA A 329 19.51 -16.07 23.14
C ALA A 329 20.18 -17.02 24.15
N ASP A 330 21.49 -16.92 24.27
CA ASP A 330 22.22 -17.54 25.36
C ASP A 330 21.98 -16.81 26.71
N ASN A 331 22.51 -17.31 27.81
CA ASN A 331 22.33 -16.72 29.12
C ASN A 331 22.93 -15.30 29.26
N ASN A 332 23.78 -14.89 28.35
CA ASN A 332 24.40 -13.55 28.29
C ASN A 332 23.65 -12.59 27.35
N GLY A 333 22.52 -13.02 26.82
CA GLY A 333 21.70 -12.20 25.92
C GLY A 333 22.21 -12.15 24.47
N LYS A 334 23.22 -12.95 24.10
CA LYS A 334 23.65 -13.03 22.69
C LYS A 334 22.69 -13.89 21.90
N LEU A 335 22.15 -13.35 20.80
CA LEU A 335 21.22 -14.07 19.95
C LEU A 335 21.83 -15.35 19.38
N THR A 336 21.10 -16.44 19.51
CA THR A 336 21.44 -17.75 18.94
C THR A 336 20.60 -18.06 17.70
N VAL A 337 19.33 -17.60 17.67
CA VAL A 337 18.41 -17.86 16.57
C VAL A 337 17.33 -16.79 16.45
N LEU A 338 16.91 -16.48 15.21
CA LEU A 338 15.72 -15.73 14.87
C LEU A 338 14.94 -16.47 13.77
N LEU A 339 13.68 -16.82 14.05
CA LEU A 339 12.75 -17.38 13.07
C LEU A 339 11.60 -16.40 12.91
N HIS A 340 11.36 -15.89 11.70
CA HIS A 340 10.32 -14.91 11.43
C HIS A 340 9.50 -15.31 10.22
N GLU A 341 8.25 -15.65 10.45
CA GLU A 341 7.25 -15.89 9.43
C GLU A 341 6.25 -14.72 9.39
N ALA A 342 5.92 -14.23 8.21
CA ALA A 342 4.94 -13.18 8.01
C ALA A 342 3.94 -13.59 6.93
N ILE A 343 2.65 -13.54 7.25
CA ILE A 343 1.55 -13.86 6.35
C ILE A 343 0.65 -12.64 6.23
N SER A 344 0.36 -12.23 5.01
CA SER A 344 -0.49 -11.07 4.70
C SER A 344 -1.57 -11.44 3.70
N GLN A 345 -2.33 -10.45 3.21
CA GLN A 345 -3.27 -10.61 2.11
C GLN A 345 -2.88 -9.73 0.92
N THR A 346 -3.34 -10.13 -0.25
CA THR A 346 -3.32 -9.34 -1.48
C THR A 346 -4.65 -9.50 -2.22
N SER A 347 -4.86 -8.74 -3.31
CA SER A 347 -6.06 -8.89 -4.13
C SER A 347 -6.03 -10.15 -4.98
N ILE A 348 -7.17 -10.50 -5.57
CA ILE A 348 -7.27 -11.61 -6.54
C ILE A 348 -6.41 -11.32 -7.77
N THR A 349 -6.37 -10.07 -8.23
CA THR A 349 -5.73 -9.68 -9.48
C THR A 349 -4.24 -9.35 -9.36
N ASP A 350 -3.77 -8.93 -8.19
CA ASP A 350 -2.43 -8.40 -8.01
C ASP A 350 -1.70 -9.03 -6.83
N VAL A 351 -0.37 -8.91 -6.83
CA VAL A 351 0.46 -9.33 -5.71
C VAL A 351 1.22 -8.12 -5.18
N ASP A 352 0.82 -7.59 -4.01
CA ASP A 352 1.60 -6.64 -3.24
C ASP A 352 2.02 -7.27 -1.91
N ILE A 353 3.32 -7.20 -1.61
CA ILE A 353 3.92 -7.84 -0.46
C ILE A 353 4.79 -6.82 0.28
N PRO A 354 4.36 -6.36 1.46
CA PRO A 354 5.22 -5.53 2.29
C PRO A 354 6.41 -6.34 2.81
N PRO A 355 7.67 -5.88 2.67
CA PRO A 355 8.86 -6.66 3.01
C PRO A 355 9.14 -6.69 4.53
N ALA A 356 8.22 -7.26 5.32
CA ALA A 356 8.26 -7.20 6.78
C ALA A 356 9.47 -7.93 7.40
N VAL A 357 9.89 -9.05 6.79
CA VAL A 357 10.98 -9.89 7.35
C VAL A 357 12.39 -9.35 7.06
N GLU A 358 12.52 -8.31 6.23
CA GLU A 358 13.83 -7.75 5.86
C GLU A 358 14.57 -7.18 7.07
N MET A 359 13.85 -6.53 7.97
CA MET A 359 14.47 -5.94 9.17
C MET A 359 15.06 -7.00 10.09
N THR A 360 14.44 -8.16 10.18
CA THR A 360 14.96 -9.31 10.94
C THR A 360 16.29 -9.80 10.39
N LYS A 361 16.48 -9.75 9.06
CA LYS A 361 17.76 -10.12 8.43
C LYS A 361 18.86 -9.10 8.66
N ALA A 362 18.50 -7.82 8.77
CA ALA A 362 19.46 -6.73 8.71
C ALA A 362 19.86 -6.18 10.09
N LEU A 363 18.92 -6.07 11.03
CA LEU A 363 19.08 -5.21 12.21
C LEU A 363 20.00 -5.86 13.27
N TYR A 364 19.83 -7.14 13.56
CA TYR A 364 20.55 -7.82 14.62
C TYR A 364 21.58 -8.84 14.11
N ALA A 365 22.69 -8.94 14.83
CA ALA A 365 23.70 -9.98 14.61
C ALA A 365 23.21 -11.29 15.20
N CYS A 366 22.67 -12.16 14.36
CA CYS A 366 22.23 -13.49 14.72
C CYS A 366 22.86 -14.52 13.78
N PRO A 367 23.56 -15.58 14.30
CA PRO A 367 24.20 -16.55 13.44
C PRO A 367 23.20 -17.41 12.68
N ASN A 368 22.08 -17.75 13.31
CA ASN A 368 21.08 -18.65 12.74
C ASN A 368 19.77 -17.92 12.54
N LEU A 369 19.28 -17.89 11.30
CA LEU A 369 18.11 -17.13 10.90
C LEU A 369 17.31 -17.93 9.87
N ARG A 370 15.99 -17.93 10.02
CA ARG A 370 15.07 -18.32 8.94
C ARG A 370 13.95 -17.29 8.84
N THR A 371 13.71 -16.81 7.61
CA THR A 371 12.59 -15.93 7.31
C THR A 371 11.72 -16.55 6.24
N ARG A 372 10.41 -16.40 6.40
CA ARG A 372 9.40 -16.84 5.45
C ARG A 372 8.33 -15.75 5.32
N GLN A 373 7.93 -15.45 4.10
CA GLN A 373 6.84 -14.54 3.86
C GLN A 373 5.89 -15.10 2.80
N ALA A 374 4.58 -14.99 3.05
CA ALA A 374 3.54 -15.52 2.22
C ALA A 374 2.32 -14.59 2.20
N VAL A 375 1.41 -14.81 1.26
CA VAL A 375 0.17 -14.02 1.14
C VAL A 375 -1.04 -14.91 0.80
N TYR A 376 -2.22 -14.48 1.26
CA TYR A 376 -3.49 -14.99 0.77
C TYR A 376 -4.02 -14.09 -0.34
N ARG A 377 -4.60 -14.68 -1.39
CA ARG A 377 -5.42 -13.94 -2.35
C ARG A 377 -6.84 -13.83 -1.80
N CYS A 378 -7.32 -12.58 -1.68
CA CYS A 378 -8.60 -12.27 -1.08
C CYS A 378 -9.41 -11.34 -1.97
N HIS A 379 -10.75 -11.36 -1.81
CA HIS A 379 -11.66 -10.46 -2.50
C HIS A 379 -11.64 -9.06 -1.84
N VAL A 380 -10.52 -8.39 -2.01
CA VAL A 380 -10.23 -7.07 -1.46
C VAL A 380 -9.59 -6.18 -2.53
N ALA A 381 -9.69 -4.87 -2.35
CA ALA A 381 -8.94 -3.93 -3.17
C ALA A 381 -7.43 -4.23 -3.08
N THR A 382 -6.69 -3.95 -4.13
CA THR A 382 -5.24 -4.19 -4.15
C THR A 382 -4.54 -3.37 -3.09
N PRO A 383 -3.81 -4.00 -2.15
CA PRO A 383 -2.98 -3.28 -1.19
C PRO A 383 -1.88 -2.48 -1.87
N CYS A 384 -1.33 -1.50 -1.17
CA CYS A 384 -0.20 -0.75 -1.68
C CYS A 384 0.77 -0.35 -0.57
N ARG A 385 1.92 0.15 -0.99
CA ARG A 385 2.94 0.65 -0.09
C ARG A 385 2.41 1.83 0.74
N MET A 386 2.66 1.79 2.03
CA MET A 386 2.48 2.90 2.95
C MET A 386 3.83 3.26 3.59
N ARG A 387 4.00 4.48 4.09
CA ARG A 387 5.23 4.97 4.74
C ARG A 387 5.86 3.90 5.62
N ALA A 388 7.16 3.58 5.42
CA ALA A 388 7.90 2.48 6.02
C ALA A 388 7.22 1.11 5.74
N PRO A 389 7.22 0.61 4.48
CA PRO A 389 6.37 -0.52 4.07
C PRO A 389 6.66 -1.82 4.83
N GLY A 390 7.92 -2.16 4.98
CA GLY A 390 8.35 -3.36 5.72
C GLY A 390 8.66 -3.06 7.18
N GLU A 391 9.26 -1.91 7.42
CA GLU A 391 9.79 -1.52 8.73
C GLU A 391 8.67 -1.39 9.76
N ALA A 392 7.57 -0.71 9.42
CA ALA A 392 6.48 -0.50 10.38
C ALA A 392 5.81 -1.80 10.83
N LEU A 393 5.72 -2.78 9.92
CA LEU A 393 5.15 -4.09 10.23
C LEU A 393 6.18 -5.00 10.90
N GLY A 394 7.35 -5.17 10.27
CA GLY A 394 8.36 -6.12 10.72
C GLY A 394 9.01 -5.74 12.05
N LEU A 395 9.27 -4.44 12.27
CA LEU A 395 9.84 -3.99 13.54
C LEU A 395 8.87 -4.14 14.70
N PHE A 396 7.56 -4.00 14.48
CA PHE A 396 6.58 -4.25 15.54
C PHE A 396 6.75 -5.64 16.14
N ALA A 397 6.79 -6.69 15.31
CA ALA A 397 6.97 -8.05 15.78
C ALA A 397 8.38 -8.30 16.35
N LEU A 398 9.40 -7.86 15.59
CA LEU A 398 10.80 -8.09 15.96
C LEU A 398 11.16 -7.43 17.30
N GLU A 399 10.80 -6.17 17.46
CA GLU A 399 11.16 -5.40 18.65
C GLU A 399 10.36 -5.81 19.88
N SER A 400 9.09 -6.22 19.71
CA SER A 400 8.30 -6.81 20.79
C SER A 400 8.94 -8.11 21.28
N ALA A 401 9.35 -8.99 20.36
CA ALA A 401 10.02 -10.24 20.73
C ALA A 401 11.39 -9.98 21.38
N MET A 402 12.11 -8.93 20.97
CA MET A 402 13.38 -8.56 21.60
C MET A 402 13.19 -8.06 23.04
N ASP A 403 12.10 -7.31 23.32
CA ASP A 403 11.76 -6.92 24.70
C ASP A 403 11.41 -8.12 25.55
N GLU A 404 10.56 -9.02 25.06
CA GLU A 404 10.21 -10.25 25.77
C GLU A 404 11.44 -11.13 26.04
N LEU A 405 12.36 -11.22 25.06
CA LEU A 405 13.60 -11.98 25.21
C LEU A 405 14.51 -11.35 26.28
N ALA A 406 14.61 -10.01 26.30
CA ALA A 406 15.39 -9.31 27.32
C ALA A 406 14.89 -9.64 28.74
N TYR A 407 13.58 -9.63 28.97
CA TYR A 407 12.99 -10.04 30.24
C TYR A 407 13.28 -11.51 30.59
N ARG A 408 13.26 -12.40 29.62
CA ARG A 408 13.55 -13.83 29.82
C ARG A 408 14.98 -14.06 30.24
N VAL A 409 15.95 -13.33 29.68
CA VAL A 409 17.38 -13.42 30.05
C VAL A 409 17.75 -12.45 31.18
N ARG A 410 16.80 -11.70 31.74
CA ARG A 410 16.97 -10.73 32.84
C ARG A 410 17.97 -9.62 32.52
N LEU A 411 17.94 -9.13 31.26
CA LEU A 411 18.68 -7.97 30.82
C LEU A 411 17.74 -6.78 30.57
N ASP A 412 18.30 -5.58 30.62
CA ASP A 412 17.62 -4.39 30.18
C ASP A 412 17.36 -4.48 28.66
N PRO A 413 16.14 -4.10 28.15
CA PRO A 413 15.85 -4.12 26.71
C PRO A 413 16.81 -3.31 25.85
N ILE A 414 17.41 -2.25 26.36
CA ILE A 414 18.44 -1.49 25.66
C ILE A 414 19.76 -2.25 25.64
N GLU A 415 20.12 -2.89 26.75
CA GLU A 415 21.36 -3.63 26.90
C GLU A 415 21.44 -4.80 25.91
N ILE A 416 20.38 -5.61 25.80
CA ILE A 416 20.34 -6.71 24.83
C ILE A 416 20.47 -6.20 23.38
N ARG A 417 19.86 -5.04 23.06
CA ARG A 417 19.98 -4.44 21.73
C ARG A 417 21.40 -3.94 21.44
N CYS A 418 22.04 -3.27 22.38
CA CYS A 418 23.42 -2.82 22.25
C CYS A 418 24.39 -3.98 22.05
N GLY A 419 24.17 -5.10 22.77
CA GLY A 419 24.98 -6.31 22.67
C GLY A 419 24.78 -7.11 21.38
N THR A 420 23.63 -6.97 20.72
CA THR A 420 23.25 -7.77 19.55
C THR A 420 23.14 -6.97 18.23
N MET A 421 23.23 -5.63 18.28
CA MET A 421 23.15 -4.81 17.09
C MET A 421 24.25 -5.14 16.08
N ARG A 422 23.88 -5.25 14.82
CA ARG A 422 24.82 -5.59 13.75
C ARG A 422 25.76 -4.41 13.48
N ARG A 423 27.06 -4.57 13.66
CA ARG A 423 28.08 -3.51 13.45
C ARG A 423 28.26 -3.08 11.99
N CYS A 424 27.67 -3.78 11.02
CA CYS A 424 27.76 -3.44 9.61
C CYS A 424 26.46 -3.82 8.88
N ILE A 425 25.55 -2.88 8.73
CA ILE A 425 24.30 -3.08 7.98
C ILE A 425 24.53 -3.04 6.46
N LEU A 426 25.60 -2.39 6.00
CA LEU A 426 25.89 -2.26 4.59
C LEU A 426 27.40 -2.36 4.33
N LYS A 427 27.83 -3.44 3.68
CA LYS A 427 29.18 -3.53 3.09
C LYS A 427 29.46 -2.47 1.99
N ARG A 428 28.51 -1.58 1.70
CA ARG A 428 28.61 -0.54 0.65
C ARG A 428 28.43 0.90 1.14
N ALA A 429 28.20 1.14 2.40
CA ALA A 429 28.11 2.52 2.93
C ALA A 429 29.33 2.85 3.79
N ALA A 430 29.86 4.05 3.61
CA ALA A 430 30.96 4.60 4.38
C ALA A 430 30.71 4.51 5.90
N PRO A 431 31.76 4.47 6.75
CA PRO A 431 31.63 4.34 8.20
C PRO A 431 30.89 5.54 8.77
N GLY A 432 29.61 5.38 9.09
CA GLY A 432 28.86 6.52 9.58
C GLY A 432 27.58 6.29 10.38
N PRO A 433 26.63 5.43 10.00
CA PRO A 433 25.32 5.42 10.68
C PRO A 433 25.31 4.77 12.05
N GLN A 434 26.14 3.74 12.28
CA GLN A 434 26.06 2.91 13.49
C GLN A 434 26.60 3.54 14.75
N ARG A 435 27.75 4.23 14.66
CA ARG A 435 28.25 5.02 15.78
C ARG A 435 27.27 6.10 16.21
N ARG A 436 26.35 6.49 15.29
CA ARG A 436 25.26 7.43 15.60
C ARG A 436 24.14 6.78 16.39
N CYS A 437 23.78 5.52 16.13
CA CYS A 437 22.74 4.82 16.92
C CYS A 437 23.21 4.57 18.34
N GLU A 438 24.41 4.05 18.55
CA GLU A 438 25.03 3.89 19.88
C GLU A 438 25.12 5.24 20.61
N ASN A 439 25.55 6.30 19.91
CA ASN A 439 25.61 7.65 20.45
C ASN A 439 24.24 8.25 20.75
N VAL A 440 23.21 7.97 19.95
CA VAL A 440 21.82 8.42 20.19
C VAL A 440 21.25 7.71 21.41
N ILE A 441 21.45 6.41 21.53
CA ILE A 441 21.03 5.63 22.70
C ILE A 441 21.75 6.11 23.96
N ALA A 442 23.07 6.26 23.90
CA ALA A 442 23.86 6.76 25.02
C ALA A 442 23.49 8.19 25.43
N LYS A 443 23.23 9.08 24.46
CA LYS A 443 22.74 10.45 24.73
C LYS A 443 21.32 10.45 25.30
N ALA A 444 20.44 9.57 24.85
CA ALA A 444 19.11 9.43 25.42
C ALA A 444 19.16 8.94 26.86
N GLN A 445 20.03 7.97 27.16
CA GLN A 445 20.27 7.49 28.52
C GLN A 445 20.87 8.57 29.43
N SER A 446 21.89 9.30 28.97
CA SER A 446 22.53 10.39 29.75
C SER A 446 21.60 11.58 29.96
N GLY A 447 20.76 11.90 28.98
CA GLY A 447 19.75 12.96 29.08
C GLY A 447 18.61 12.61 30.05
N SER A 448 18.25 11.35 30.18
CA SER A 448 17.21 10.89 31.09
C SER A 448 17.70 10.86 32.56
N ALA A 449 18.98 10.61 32.80
CA ALA A 449 19.56 10.59 34.15
C ALA A 449 19.55 11.98 34.84
N GLY A 450 19.51 13.08 34.08
CA GLY A 450 19.46 14.45 34.62
C GLY A 450 18.06 14.98 34.96
N THR A 451 17.00 14.41 34.42
CA THR A 451 15.63 14.94 34.55
C THR A 451 14.59 13.95 35.08
N GLY A 452 14.96 12.69 35.29
CA GLY A 452 14.01 11.63 35.69
C GLY A 452 12.95 11.29 34.63
N ALA A 453 13.06 11.86 33.43
CA ALA A 453 12.13 11.62 32.32
C ALA A 453 12.84 10.87 31.20
N ILE A 454 12.44 9.64 30.96
CA ILE A 454 12.77 8.92 29.73
C ILE A 454 12.06 9.67 28.57
N PRO A 455 12.73 10.00 27.45
CA PRO A 455 12.05 10.60 26.31
C PRO A 455 10.86 9.74 25.88
N PHE A 456 9.74 10.36 25.60
CA PHE A 456 8.46 9.73 25.28
C PHE A 456 8.57 8.56 24.28
N GLN A 457 9.46 8.68 23.29
CA GLN A 457 9.74 7.61 22.33
C GLN A 457 10.39 6.36 22.96
N LEU A 458 11.22 6.51 23.96
CA LEU A 458 11.83 5.40 24.67
C LEU A 458 10.85 4.78 25.69
N GLN A 459 9.95 5.56 26.27
CA GLN A 459 8.90 5.03 27.16
C GLN A 459 7.91 4.11 26.43
N CYS A 460 7.61 4.38 25.16
CA CYS A 460 6.79 3.47 24.36
C CYS A 460 7.50 2.14 24.04
N TRP A 461 8.82 2.11 24.11
CA TRP A 461 9.63 0.92 23.85
C TRP A 461 9.91 0.08 25.10
N THR A 462 9.74 0.65 26.29
CA THR A 462 10.02 -0.02 27.57
C THR A 462 8.76 -0.40 28.36
N ALA A 463 7.58 0.08 27.94
CA ALA A 463 6.32 -0.19 28.62
C ALA A 463 5.57 -1.36 27.94
N THR A 464 5.92 -2.58 28.26
CA THR A 464 5.08 -3.75 27.99
C THR A 464 4.02 -3.85 29.07
N THR A 465 2.88 -3.18 28.90
CA THR A 465 1.65 -3.55 29.57
C THR A 465 0.83 -4.47 28.66
N PRO A 466 0.11 -5.47 29.19
CA PRO A 466 -0.69 -6.40 28.38
C PRO A 466 -1.82 -5.72 27.56
N SER A 467 -2.10 -4.45 27.80
CA SER A 467 -3.02 -3.64 27.05
C SER A 467 -2.26 -2.50 26.34
N GLY A 468 -1.89 -2.72 25.08
CA GLY A 468 -1.13 -1.76 24.24
C GLY A 468 -1.80 -0.40 23.99
N TRP A 469 -2.74 0.03 24.80
CA TRP A 469 -3.51 1.28 24.67
C TRP A 469 -3.28 2.30 25.79
N GLU A 470 -2.50 1.97 26.84
CA GLU A 470 -2.26 2.92 27.95
C GLU A 470 -1.15 3.94 27.71
N CYS A 471 -0.40 3.84 26.64
CA CYS A 471 0.66 4.82 26.28
C CYS A 471 0.14 6.22 25.88
N LEU A 472 -1.16 6.47 25.82
CA LEU A 472 -1.73 7.74 25.38
C LEU A 472 -2.30 8.62 26.50
N ARG A 473 -2.11 8.28 27.77
CA ARG A 473 -2.53 9.18 28.86
C ARG A 473 -1.33 10.00 29.37
N PRO A 474 -1.36 11.32 29.32
CA PRO A 474 -0.37 12.14 30.00
C PRO A 474 -0.52 11.90 31.51
N SER A 475 0.54 11.47 32.16
CA SER A 475 0.58 11.39 33.62
C SER A 475 0.54 12.81 34.18
N THR A 476 -0.64 13.27 34.56
CA THR A 476 -0.77 14.35 35.53
C THR A 476 -0.33 13.82 36.88
N ARG A 477 0.92 13.96 37.24
CA ARG A 477 1.33 14.04 38.63
C ARG A 477 2.03 15.37 38.86
N ARG A 478 1.51 16.07 39.86
CA ARG A 478 2.00 17.33 40.45
C ARG A 478 3.46 17.23 40.88
#